data_e74fe2b104ee6c32443b11d59865accb
#
_entry.id   e74fe2b104ee6c32443b11d59865accb
#
_cell.length_a   1.000
_cell.length_b   1.000
_cell.length_c   1.000
_cell.angle_alpha   90.00
_cell.angle_beta   90.00
_cell.angle_gamma   90.00
#
_symmetry.space_group_name_H-M   'P 1'
#
loop_
_entity.id
_entity.type
_entity.pdbx_description
1 polymer ?
#
loop_
_entity_poly.entity_id
_entity_poly.type
_entity_poly.pdbx_seq_one_letter_code
_entity_poly.pdbx_strand_id
1 'polypeptide(L)'
;MITLEGVSKTYSTNNGVKSVLSNVSIKIPTEKNIAILGLNGSGKSTLLRMLGGIDYPTRGRIYSDKSFSWPMGLSGGFQGSMTGRHNVKFVCRIHGKDDTDIAKAINFVEDFSELGDYFDMPIKSYSSGMKSRLGFGLSLFFDFDYLLIDEALSVGDKNFQKKSRSALMNKIESSHVILVSHSMPTLVDLCDVAIYLHDGHLTYFDNVEEAIEVYQTH
;
A
#
# COMPACT_ATOMS: atom_id res chain seq x y z
N MET A 1 -10.96 -7.38 12.63
CA MET A 1 -11.56 -7.96 11.38
C MET A 1 -11.71 -6.86 10.35
N ILE A 2 -11.40 -7.11 9.06
CA ILE A 2 -11.65 -6.18 7.96
C ILE A 2 -13.00 -6.54 7.35
N THR A 3 -13.95 -5.61 7.31
CA THR A 3 -15.31 -5.88 6.83
C THR A 3 -15.68 -4.91 5.71
N LEU A 4 -16.12 -5.47 4.59
CA LEU A 4 -16.74 -4.74 3.49
C LEU A 4 -18.23 -5.06 3.50
N GLU A 5 -19.09 -4.03 3.44
CA GLU A 5 -20.55 -4.18 3.42
C GLU A 5 -21.14 -3.44 2.21
N GLY A 6 -21.64 -4.21 1.25
CA GLY A 6 -22.30 -3.69 0.04
C GLY A 6 -21.39 -2.77 -0.78
N VAL A 7 -20.07 -3.00 -0.75
CA VAL A 7 -19.07 -2.11 -1.35
C VAL A 7 -19.17 -2.15 -2.86
N SER A 8 -19.38 -0.98 -3.46
CA SER A 8 -19.27 -0.78 -4.91
C SER A 8 -18.31 0.38 -5.18
N LYS A 9 -17.48 0.25 -6.21
CA LYS A 9 -16.60 1.31 -6.67
C LYS A 9 -16.70 1.48 -8.18
N THR A 10 -17.03 2.71 -8.58
CA THR A 10 -17.12 3.09 -10.00
C THR A 10 -16.31 4.36 -10.26
N TYR A 11 -15.78 4.48 -11.46
CA TYR A 11 -15.12 5.69 -11.96
C TYR A 11 -15.82 6.19 -13.22
N SER A 12 -16.04 7.48 -13.32
CA SER A 12 -16.46 8.13 -14.56
C SER A 12 -15.28 8.22 -15.51
N THR A 13 -15.47 7.77 -16.73
CA THR A 13 -14.49 7.84 -17.81
C THR A 13 -15.10 8.55 -19.03
N ASN A 14 -14.27 8.96 -19.98
CA ASN A 14 -14.76 9.55 -21.24
C ASN A 14 -15.70 8.61 -22.02
N ASN A 15 -15.61 7.29 -21.78
CA ASN A 15 -16.37 6.25 -22.48
C ASN A 15 -17.53 5.70 -21.62
N GLY A 16 -17.88 6.38 -20.52
CA GLY A 16 -18.95 5.95 -19.60
C GLY A 16 -18.45 5.61 -18.21
N VAL A 17 -19.20 4.80 -17.47
CA VAL A 17 -18.89 4.40 -16.09
C VAL A 17 -18.19 3.05 -16.10
N LYS A 18 -16.97 3.00 -15.52
CA LYS A 18 -16.26 1.76 -15.29
C LYS A 18 -16.52 1.28 -13.85
N SER A 19 -17.10 0.10 -13.70
CA SER A 19 -17.22 -0.58 -12.40
C SER A 19 -15.93 -1.34 -12.08
N VAL A 20 -15.49 -1.23 -10.83
CA VAL A 20 -14.28 -1.91 -10.30
C VAL A 20 -14.67 -2.91 -9.24
N LEU A 21 -15.63 -2.56 -8.36
CA LEU A 21 -16.23 -3.47 -7.39
C LEU A 21 -17.76 -3.34 -7.48
N SER A 22 -18.47 -4.47 -7.33
CA SER A 22 -19.90 -4.57 -7.52
C SER A 22 -20.57 -5.25 -6.34
N ASN A 23 -21.12 -4.44 -5.40
CA ASN A 23 -21.89 -4.90 -4.24
C ASN A 23 -21.19 -5.99 -3.41
N VAL A 24 -19.92 -5.78 -3.12
CA VAL A 24 -19.08 -6.76 -2.38
C VAL A 24 -19.38 -6.70 -0.89
N SER A 25 -19.72 -7.85 -0.32
CA SER A 25 -19.83 -8.03 1.14
C SER A 25 -18.97 -9.22 1.56
N ILE A 26 -17.92 -8.94 2.34
CA ILE A 26 -16.95 -9.94 2.77
C ILE A 26 -16.35 -9.57 4.12
N LYS A 27 -16.04 -10.57 4.93
CA LYS A 27 -15.30 -10.44 6.18
C LYS A 27 -13.96 -11.15 6.05
N ILE A 28 -12.89 -10.43 6.26
CA ILE A 28 -11.52 -10.92 6.13
C ILE A 28 -10.91 -10.97 7.53
N PRO A 29 -10.45 -12.14 8.00
CA PRO A 29 -9.77 -12.27 9.29
C PRO A 29 -8.56 -11.34 9.36
N THR A 30 -8.32 -10.77 10.55
CA THR A 30 -7.11 -10.00 10.87
C THR A 30 -6.03 -10.90 11.47
N GLU A 31 -4.83 -10.35 11.62
CA GLU A 31 -3.65 -11.05 12.17
C GLU A 31 -3.11 -12.15 11.25
N LYS A 32 -3.26 -11.91 9.93
CA LYS A 32 -2.71 -12.72 8.85
C LYS A 32 -2.18 -11.81 7.75
N ASN A 33 -1.16 -12.27 7.06
CA ASN A 33 -0.68 -11.63 5.84
C ASN A 33 -1.59 -12.03 4.67
N ILE A 34 -2.03 -11.05 3.90
CA ILE A 34 -3.09 -11.21 2.90
C ILE A 34 -2.51 -10.94 1.50
N ALA A 35 -2.59 -11.92 0.61
CA ALA A 35 -2.34 -11.74 -0.82
C ALA A 35 -3.58 -11.17 -1.52
N ILE A 36 -3.41 -10.25 -2.47
CA ILE A 36 -4.47 -9.85 -3.40
C ILE A 36 -4.10 -10.30 -4.80
N LEU A 37 -4.88 -11.21 -5.35
CA LEU A 37 -4.76 -11.76 -6.69
C LEU A 37 -5.81 -11.17 -7.63
N GLY A 38 -5.53 -11.16 -8.92
CA GLY A 38 -6.47 -10.72 -9.96
C GLY A 38 -5.74 -10.21 -11.18
N LEU A 39 -6.44 -10.18 -12.31
CA LEU A 39 -5.90 -9.72 -13.58
C LEU A 39 -5.47 -8.23 -13.55
N ASN A 40 -4.65 -7.82 -14.49
CA ASN A 40 -4.30 -6.42 -14.65
C ASN A 40 -5.55 -5.58 -14.95
N GLY A 41 -5.72 -4.49 -14.20
CA GLY A 41 -6.89 -3.63 -14.32
C GLY A 41 -8.15 -4.14 -13.63
N SER A 42 -8.10 -5.25 -12.88
CA SER A 42 -9.24 -5.77 -12.09
C SER A 42 -9.63 -4.86 -10.92
N GLY A 43 -8.70 -4.02 -10.42
CA GLY A 43 -8.99 -3.08 -9.33
C GLY A 43 -8.21 -3.34 -8.04
N LYS A 44 -7.17 -4.17 -8.06
CA LYS A 44 -6.32 -4.47 -6.87
C LYS A 44 -5.80 -3.20 -6.19
N SER A 45 -5.17 -2.30 -6.96
CA SER A 45 -4.66 -1.02 -6.44
C SER A 45 -5.79 -0.11 -5.94
N THR A 46 -7.00 -0.18 -6.54
CA THR A 46 -8.18 0.53 -6.04
C THR A 46 -8.60 0.01 -4.68
N LEU A 47 -8.63 -1.31 -4.50
CA LEU A 47 -8.94 -1.93 -3.21
C LEU A 47 -7.93 -1.53 -2.15
N LEU A 48 -6.60 -1.59 -2.44
CA LEU A 48 -5.57 -1.12 -1.52
C LEU A 48 -5.75 0.35 -1.13
N ARG A 49 -6.05 1.22 -2.10
CA ARG A 49 -6.29 2.66 -1.83
C ARG A 49 -7.51 2.90 -0.96
N MET A 50 -8.56 2.09 -1.11
CA MET A 50 -9.73 2.17 -0.25
C MET A 50 -9.44 1.67 1.16
N LEU A 51 -8.67 0.60 1.32
CA LEU A 51 -8.23 0.10 2.64
C LEU A 51 -7.33 1.12 3.34
N GLY A 52 -6.43 1.77 2.60
CA GLY A 52 -5.56 2.84 3.12
C GLY A 52 -6.23 4.20 3.31
N GLY A 53 -7.55 4.32 3.10
CA GLY A 53 -8.30 5.57 3.30
C GLY A 53 -7.98 6.69 2.30
N ILE A 54 -7.27 6.40 1.21
CA ILE A 54 -6.94 7.38 0.15
C ILE A 54 -8.10 7.56 -0.82
N ASP A 55 -8.89 6.52 -1.01
CA ASP A 55 -10.06 6.51 -1.87
C ASP A 55 -11.25 5.95 -1.07
N TYR A 56 -12.47 6.25 -1.52
CA TYR A 56 -13.68 5.81 -0.83
C TYR A 56 -14.57 5.00 -1.76
N PRO A 57 -15.31 4.01 -1.25
CA PRO A 57 -16.31 3.32 -2.05
C PRO A 57 -17.39 4.32 -2.55
N THR A 58 -17.90 4.06 -3.77
CA THR A 58 -19.04 4.83 -4.32
C THR A 58 -20.32 4.50 -3.57
N ARG A 59 -20.45 3.25 -3.08
CA ARG A 59 -21.54 2.76 -2.22
C ARG A 59 -20.99 1.75 -1.22
N GLY A 60 -21.72 1.56 -0.12
CA GLY A 60 -21.32 0.64 0.94
C GLY A 60 -20.30 1.24 1.88
N ARG A 61 -19.70 0.39 2.72
CA ARG A 61 -18.74 0.80 3.76
C ARG A 61 -17.63 -0.23 3.91
N ILE A 62 -16.45 0.27 4.25
CA ILE A 62 -15.29 -0.53 4.69
C ILE A 62 -14.94 -0.08 6.09
N TYR A 63 -14.81 -1.01 7.02
CA TYR A 63 -14.38 -0.72 8.37
C TYR A 63 -13.51 -1.84 8.95
N SER A 64 -12.64 -1.45 9.86
CA SER A 64 -11.73 -2.32 10.58
C SER A 64 -11.37 -1.69 11.92
N ASP A 65 -11.01 -2.53 12.87
CA ASP A 65 -10.38 -2.17 14.15
C ASP A 65 -8.84 -2.05 14.04
N LYS A 66 -8.29 -2.26 12.84
CA LYS A 66 -6.85 -2.21 12.55
C LYS A 66 -6.49 -0.95 11.75
N SER A 67 -5.29 -0.45 11.98
CA SER A 67 -4.70 0.66 11.25
C SER A 67 -4.01 0.17 9.97
N PHE A 68 -4.12 0.94 8.89
CA PHE A 68 -3.50 0.63 7.60
C PHE A 68 -2.54 1.73 7.20
N SER A 69 -1.40 1.33 6.63
CA SER A 69 -0.55 2.30 5.94
C SER A 69 -1.25 2.81 4.66
N TRP A 70 -0.75 3.91 4.12
CA TRP A 70 -0.99 4.18 2.69
C TRP A 70 -0.25 3.13 1.85
N PRO A 71 -0.70 2.81 0.63
CA PRO A 71 -0.01 1.88 -0.23
C PRO A 71 1.44 2.31 -0.48
N MET A 72 2.39 1.43 -0.12
CA MET A 72 3.82 1.70 -0.25
C MET A 72 4.19 1.82 -1.72
N GLY A 73 5.02 2.82 -2.05
CA GLY A 73 5.39 3.11 -3.43
C GLY A 73 4.47 4.07 -4.17
N LEU A 74 3.27 4.38 -3.64
CA LEU A 74 2.47 5.47 -4.19
C LEU A 74 3.15 6.81 -3.88
N SER A 75 3.58 7.48 -4.94
CA SER A 75 4.10 8.86 -4.89
C SER A 75 2.98 9.91 -4.73
N GLY A 76 1.73 9.48 -4.57
CA GLY A 76 0.57 10.33 -4.38
C GLY A 76 0.42 10.78 -2.93
N GLY A 77 0.17 12.07 -2.71
CA GLY A 77 -0.05 12.65 -1.38
C GLY A 77 1.05 13.64 -0.96
N PHE A 78 2.18 13.65 -1.64
CA PHE A 78 3.20 14.67 -1.40
C PHE A 78 2.85 16.00 -2.07
N GLN A 79 3.04 17.09 -1.34
CA GLN A 79 2.90 18.43 -1.87
C GLN A 79 4.13 18.79 -2.71
N GLY A 80 3.97 18.88 -4.02
CA GLY A 80 5.07 19.04 -4.97
C GLY A 80 5.90 20.33 -4.78
N SER A 81 5.30 21.40 -4.25
CA SER A 81 6.00 22.67 -3.96
C SER A 81 6.83 22.65 -2.66
N MET A 82 6.59 21.66 -1.79
CA MET A 82 7.35 21.48 -0.55
C MET A 82 8.55 20.57 -0.78
N THR A 83 9.58 20.72 0.06
CA THR A 83 10.76 19.85 0.08
C THR A 83 10.42 18.46 0.63
N GLY A 84 11.29 17.47 0.44
CA GLY A 84 11.16 16.16 1.07
C GLY A 84 11.04 16.29 2.59
N ARG A 85 11.94 17.04 3.21
CA ARG A 85 11.93 17.33 4.66
C ARG A 85 10.60 17.93 5.13
N HIS A 86 10.08 18.92 4.42
CA HIS A 86 8.81 19.54 4.77
C HIS A 86 7.61 18.60 4.59
N ASN A 87 7.63 17.73 3.58
CA ASN A 87 6.60 16.71 3.41
C ASN A 87 6.62 15.67 4.53
N VAL A 88 7.80 15.21 4.96
CA VAL A 88 7.92 14.31 6.14
C VAL A 88 7.32 14.98 7.38
N LYS A 89 7.72 16.21 7.66
CA LYS A 89 7.19 16.98 8.79
C LYS A 89 5.67 17.15 8.71
N PHE A 90 5.15 17.46 7.53
CA PHE A 90 3.71 17.62 7.30
C PHE A 90 2.93 16.33 7.58
N VAL A 91 3.39 15.19 7.04
CA VAL A 91 2.73 13.89 7.27
C VAL A 91 2.78 13.51 8.76
N CYS A 92 3.91 13.70 9.43
CA CYS A 92 4.02 13.44 10.87
C CYS A 92 3.02 14.26 11.69
N ARG A 93 2.82 15.54 11.33
CA ARG A 93 1.83 16.40 12.01
C ARG A 93 0.41 15.95 11.79
N ILE A 94 0.05 15.53 10.58
CA ILE A 94 -1.29 14.97 10.30
C ILE A 94 -1.55 13.74 11.16
N HIS A 95 -0.51 12.92 11.39
CA HIS A 95 -0.59 11.72 12.24
C HIS A 95 -0.35 12.00 13.73
N GLY A 96 -0.42 13.27 14.17
CA GLY A 96 -0.37 13.66 15.59
C GLY A 96 0.97 13.45 16.27
N LYS A 97 2.07 13.33 15.50
CA LYS A 97 3.42 13.18 16.06
C LYS A 97 3.90 14.52 16.67
N ASP A 98 4.55 14.44 17.82
CA ASP A 98 5.17 15.60 18.46
C ASP A 98 6.49 16.02 17.76
N ASP A 99 7.06 17.14 18.18
CA ASP A 99 8.28 17.70 17.56
C ASP A 99 9.49 16.76 17.71
N THR A 100 9.55 15.96 18.78
CA THR A 100 10.62 14.98 19.01
C THR A 100 10.51 13.83 18.00
N ASP A 101 9.33 13.27 17.80
CA ASP A 101 9.07 12.21 16.84
C ASP A 101 9.21 12.72 15.41
N ILE A 102 8.83 13.95 15.13
CA ILE A 102 9.06 14.62 13.84
C ILE A 102 10.55 14.68 13.52
N ALA A 103 11.39 15.06 14.48
CA ALA A 103 12.83 15.11 14.29
C ALA A 103 13.41 13.71 14.00
N LYS A 104 12.97 12.68 14.73
CA LYS A 104 13.35 11.28 14.47
C LYS A 104 12.92 10.83 13.08
N ALA A 105 11.68 11.14 12.66
CA ALA A 105 11.16 10.80 11.35
C ALA A 105 11.99 11.43 10.23
N ILE A 106 12.31 12.72 10.36
CA ILE A 106 13.11 13.44 9.37
C ILE A 106 14.48 12.77 9.22
N ASN A 107 15.19 12.52 10.32
CA ASN A 107 16.51 11.89 10.28
C ASN A 107 16.45 10.49 9.70
N PHE A 108 15.48 9.69 10.11
CA PHE A 108 15.29 8.32 9.59
C PHE A 108 15.01 8.31 8.09
N VAL A 109 14.07 9.16 7.62
CA VAL A 109 13.67 9.18 6.21
C VAL A 109 14.77 9.76 5.33
N GLU A 110 15.50 10.77 5.79
CA GLU A 110 16.65 11.35 5.10
C GLU A 110 17.74 10.29 4.86
N ASP A 111 18.14 9.59 5.92
CA ASP A 111 19.15 8.53 5.86
C ASP A 111 18.67 7.34 5.01
N PHE A 112 17.42 6.90 5.22
CA PHE A 112 16.89 5.76 4.50
C PHE A 112 16.74 6.00 3.01
N SER A 113 16.19 7.17 2.61
CA SER A 113 15.87 7.47 1.21
C SER A 113 17.11 7.74 0.33
N GLU A 114 18.26 8.07 0.94
CA GLU A 114 19.52 8.35 0.24
C GLU A 114 19.38 9.42 -0.84
N LEU A 115 18.57 10.47 -0.56
CA LEU A 115 18.31 11.53 -1.51
C LEU A 115 19.39 12.64 -1.51
N GLY A 116 20.24 12.68 -0.47
CA GLY A 116 21.27 13.70 -0.32
C GLY A 116 20.64 15.11 -0.37
N ASP A 117 21.29 16.02 -1.09
CA ASP A 117 20.84 17.43 -1.23
C ASP A 117 19.41 17.57 -1.77
N TYR A 118 18.92 16.59 -2.51
CA TYR A 118 17.54 16.62 -3.00
C TYR A 118 16.52 16.59 -1.87
N PHE A 119 16.85 16.05 -0.70
CA PHE A 119 15.91 16.00 0.42
C PHE A 119 15.39 17.38 0.82
N ASP A 120 16.21 18.42 0.62
CA ASP A 120 15.87 19.83 0.85
C ASP A 120 15.41 20.58 -0.42
N MET A 121 15.22 19.88 -1.55
CA MET A 121 14.64 20.42 -2.78
C MET A 121 13.14 20.11 -2.88
N PRO A 122 12.37 20.95 -3.62
CA PRO A 122 10.95 20.71 -3.86
C PRO A 122 10.70 19.37 -4.57
N ILE A 123 9.70 18.59 -4.11
CA ILE A 123 9.38 17.25 -4.65
C ILE A 123 9.00 17.28 -6.15
N LYS A 124 8.54 18.42 -6.67
CA LYS A 124 8.29 18.59 -8.11
C LYS A 124 9.55 18.33 -8.98
N SER A 125 10.76 18.52 -8.41
CA SER A 125 12.03 18.24 -9.07
C SER A 125 12.49 16.78 -8.97
N TYR A 126 11.79 15.94 -8.19
CA TYR A 126 12.16 14.55 -7.98
C TYR A 126 11.76 13.68 -9.17
N SER A 127 12.62 12.72 -9.50
CA SER A 127 12.24 11.59 -10.35
C SER A 127 11.17 10.72 -9.66
N SER A 128 10.51 9.85 -10.42
CA SER A 128 9.57 8.86 -9.85
C SER A 128 10.24 7.98 -8.80
N GLY A 129 11.47 7.52 -9.07
CA GLY A 129 12.26 6.71 -8.13
C GLY A 129 12.57 7.45 -6.83
N MET A 130 12.92 8.75 -6.88
CA MET A 130 13.18 9.57 -5.70
C MET A 130 11.92 9.75 -4.85
N LYS A 131 10.77 10.00 -5.48
CA LYS A 131 9.47 10.09 -4.79
C LYS A 131 9.12 8.78 -4.09
N SER A 132 9.36 7.65 -4.77
CA SER A 132 9.10 6.34 -4.21
C SER A 132 10.04 6.02 -3.04
N ARG A 133 11.34 6.39 -3.11
CA ARG A 133 12.30 6.24 -2.00
C ARG A 133 11.84 7.02 -0.76
N LEU A 134 11.43 8.28 -0.95
CA LEU A 134 10.90 9.12 0.13
C LEU A 134 9.64 8.50 0.75
N GLY A 135 8.68 8.10 -0.08
CA GLY A 135 7.42 7.51 0.37
C GLY A 135 7.62 6.19 1.09
N PHE A 136 8.53 5.35 0.61
CA PHE A 136 8.85 4.08 1.23
C PHE A 136 9.50 4.28 2.62
N GLY A 137 10.52 5.14 2.71
CA GLY A 137 11.15 5.48 3.99
C GLY A 137 10.15 6.04 5.00
N LEU A 138 9.27 6.92 4.55
CA LEU A 138 8.23 7.49 5.40
C LEU A 138 7.24 6.41 5.89
N SER A 139 6.83 5.47 5.02
CA SER A 139 5.94 4.37 5.40
C SER A 139 6.56 3.44 6.44
N LEU A 140 7.86 3.21 6.38
CA LEU A 140 8.58 2.39 7.36
C LEU A 140 8.67 3.03 8.76
N PHE A 141 8.70 4.36 8.81
CA PHE A 141 8.80 5.07 10.09
C PHE A 141 7.56 4.92 10.96
N PHE A 142 6.37 4.87 10.34
CA PHE A 142 5.12 4.74 11.08
C PHE A 142 4.83 3.29 11.48
N ASP A 143 4.16 3.13 12.62
CA ASP A 143 3.65 1.84 13.07
C ASP A 143 2.19 1.70 12.65
N PHE A 144 1.93 0.73 11.79
CA PHE A 144 0.60 0.33 11.33
C PHE A 144 0.41 -1.16 11.63
N ASP A 145 -0.85 -1.56 11.89
CA ASP A 145 -1.17 -2.98 12.00
C ASP A 145 -0.99 -3.70 10.65
N TYR A 146 -1.28 -3.00 9.55
CA TYR A 146 -1.15 -3.50 8.18
C TYR A 146 -0.34 -2.56 7.29
N LEU A 147 0.66 -3.12 6.62
CA LEU A 147 1.37 -2.46 5.54
C LEU A 147 0.72 -2.83 4.20
N LEU A 148 0.31 -1.83 3.43
CA LEU A 148 -0.26 -2.01 2.10
C LEU A 148 0.83 -1.92 1.04
N ILE A 149 1.04 -3.02 0.30
CA ILE A 149 2.15 -3.12 -0.67
C ILE A 149 1.56 -3.39 -2.06
N ASP A 150 1.75 -2.44 -2.99
CA ASP A 150 1.34 -2.55 -4.39
C ASP A 150 2.59 -2.61 -5.26
N GLU A 151 3.12 -3.82 -5.53
CA GLU A 151 4.31 -4.08 -6.36
C GLU A 151 5.58 -3.29 -5.97
N ALA A 152 5.55 -2.58 -4.87
CA ALA A 152 6.52 -1.54 -4.49
C ALA A 152 7.94 -2.05 -4.16
N LEU A 153 8.19 -3.35 -4.17
CA LEU A 153 9.53 -3.91 -3.91
C LEU A 153 10.50 -3.71 -5.08
N SER A 154 10.03 -3.17 -6.20
CA SER A 154 10.83 -2.91 -7.42
C SER A 154 11.35 -1.47 -7.51
N VAL A 155 11.24 -0.67 -6.43
CA VAL A 155 11.60 0.75 -6.44
C VAL A 155 13.11 0.97 -6.33
N GLY A 156 13.64 1.85 -7.19
CA GLY A 156 15.04 2.26 -7.15
C GLY A 156 15.98 1.29 -7.88
N ASP A 157 17.27 1.48 -7.67
CA ASP A 157 18.31 0.58 -8.16
C ASP A 157 18.41 -0.71 -7.33
N LYS A 158 19.22 -1.67 -7.79
CA LYS A 158 19.36 -2.98 -7.14
C LYS A 158 19.79 -2.91 -5.66
N ASN A 159 20.60 -1.92 -5.29
CA ASN A 159 21.08 -1.76 -3.91
C ASN A 159 19.94 -1.26 -3.02
N PHE A 160 19.19 -0.26 -3.49
CA PHE A 160 18.04 0.25 -2.77
C PHE A 160 16.91 -0.78 -2.66
N GLN A 161 16.68 -1.59 -3.70
CA GLN A 161 15.73 -2.71 -3.65
C GLN A 161 16.09 -3.71 -2.56
N LYS A 162 17.38 -4.08 -2.45
CA LYS A 162 17.87 -4.97 -1.39
C LYS A 162 17.67 -4.36 0.00
N LYS A 163 18.04 -3.09 0.18
CA LYS A 163 17.85 -2.32 1.42
C LYS A 163 16.38 -2.26 1.82
N SER A 164 15.51 -1.91 0.87
CA SER A 164 14.07 -1.79 1.08
C SER A 164 13.43 -3.13 1.45
N ARG A 165 13.83 -4.22 0.75
CA ARG A 165 13.34 -5.57 1.08
C ARG A 165 13.76 -5.99 2.49
N SER A 166 15.02 -5.79 2.88
CA SER A 166 15.49 -6.10 4.23
C SER A 166 14.75 -5.30 5.29
N ALA A 167 14.57 -4.00 5.08
CA ALA A 167 13.85 -3.14 6.01
C ALA A 167 12.36 -3.52 6.13
N LEU A 168 11.73 -3.90 5.02
CA LEU A 168 10.35 -4.39 5.03
C LEU A 168 10.23 -5.72 5.79
N MET A 169 11.15 -6.67 5.56
CA MET A 169 11.13 -7.96 6.28
C MET A 169 11.21 -7.77 7.79
N ASN A 170 12.10 -6.86 8.25
CA ASN A 170 12.17 -6.52 9.68
C ASN A 170 10.87 -5.87 10.18
N LYS A 171 10.20 -5.06 9.35
CA LYS A 171 8.94 -4.40 9.74
C LYS A 171 7.77 -5.39 9.82
N ILE A 172 7.75 -6.42 8.98
CA ILE A 172 6.73 -7.48 8.97
C ILE A 172 6.76 -8.32 10.24
N GLU A 173 7.88 -8.37 10.97
CA GLU A 173 7.95 -9.05 12.27
C GLU A 173 7.01 -8.42 13.33
N SER A 174 6.67 -7.14 13.18
CA SER A 174 5.80 -6.39 14.09
C SER A 174 4.49 -5.92 13.48
N SER A 175 4.27 -6.15 12.19
CA SER A 175 3.09 -5.73 11.42
C SER A 175 2.68 -6.83 10.45
N HIS A 176 1.43 -6.80 9.98
CA HIS A 176 0.99 -7.67 8.88
C HIS A 176 1.09 -6.95 7.53
N VAL A 177 0.95 -7.69 6.45
CA VAL A 177 0.94 -7.14 5.10
C VAL A 177 -0.34 -7.45 4.35
N ILE A 178 -0.76 -6.53 3.50
CA ILE A 178 -1.67 -6.80 2.38
C ILE A 178 -0.87 -6.53 1.12
N LEU A 179 -0.58 -7.60 0.37
CA LEU A 179 0.40 -7.60 -0.71
C LEU A 179 -0.26 -7.87 -2.07
N VAL A 180 -0.03 -6.98 -3.01
CA VAL A 180 -0.22 -7.22 -4.45
C VAL A 180 1.13 -7.49 -5.08
N SER A 181 1.31 -8.62 -5.73
CA SER A 181 2.54 -8.97 -6.44
C SER A 181 2.24 -9.87 -7.64
N HIS A 182 3.06 -9.74 -8.69
CA HIS A 182 3.06 -10.68 -9.81
C HIS A 182 3.99 -11.89 -9.57
N SER A 183 4.78 -11.87 -8.51
CA SER A 183 5.65 -12.99 -8.12
C SER A 183 4.87 -13.97 -7.23
N MET A 184 4.37 -15.06 -7.80
CA MET A 184 3.68 -16.10 -7.04
C MET A 184 4.53 -16.65 -5.89
N PRO A 185 5.84 -16.94 -6.09
CA PRO A 185 6.69 -17.36 -4.97
C PRO A 185 6.70 -16.37 -3.81
N THR A 186 6.73 -15.07 -4.09
CA THR A 186 6.71 -14.03 -3.04
C THR A 186 5.38 -14.03 -2.27
N LEU A 187 4.26 -14.29 -2.94
CA LEU A 187 2.95 -14.38 -2.27
C LEU A 187 2.88 -15.61 -1.36
N VAL A 188 3.37 -16.77 -1.82
CA VAL A 188 3.41 -17.99 -1.03
C VAL A 188 4.35 -17.85 0.18
N ASP A 189 5.51 -17.21 -0.01
CA ASP A 189 6.49 -17.03 1.07
C ASP A 189 6.03 -16.07 2.17
N LEU A 190 5.21 -15.06 1.82
CA LEU A 190 4.90 -13.93 2.72
C LEU A 190 3.45 -13.90 3.21
N CYS A 191 2.52 -14.56 2.53
CA CYS A 191 1.09 -14.42 2.83
C CYS A 191 0.50 -15.73 3.33
N ASP A 192 -0.42 -15.61 4.30
CA ASP A 192 -1.11 -16.75 4.91
C ASP A 192 -2.40 -17.08 4.17
N VAL A 193 -3.08 -16.05 3.67
CA VAL A 193 -4.41 -16.12 3.04
C VAL A 193 -4.46 -15.26 1.80
N ALA A 194 -5.48 -15.45 0.97
CA ALA A 194 -5.62 -14.68 -0.24
C ALA A 194 -7.04 -14.15 -0.48
N ILE A 195 -7.10 -13.04 -1.22
CA ILE A 195 -8.30 -12.47 -1.80
C ILE A 195 -8.12 -12.46 -3.32
N TYR A 196 -9.02 -13.13 -4.04
CA TYR A 196 -9.04 -13.09 -5.49
C TYR A 196 -10.10 -12.10 -5.98
N LEU A 197 -9.65 -11.10 -6.73
CA LEU A 197 -10.50 -10.08 -7.34
C LEU A 197 -10.72 -10.42 -8.81
N HIS A 198 -11.95 -10.81 -9.14
CA HIS A 198 -12.39 -11.15 -10.48
C HIS A 198 -13.77 -10.53 -10.76
N ASP A 199 -13.93 -9.89 -11.92
CA ASP A 199 -15.18 -9.27 -12.39
C ASP A 199 -15.92 -8.43 -11.34
N GLY A 200 -15.17 -7.68 -10.53
CA GLY A 200 -15.71 -6.81 -9.49
C GLY A 200 -16.17 -7.52 -8.22
N HIS A 201 -15.92 -8.81 -8.10
CA HIS A 201 -16.23 -9.63 -6.91
C HIS A 201 -14.94 -10.04 -6.20
N LEU A 202 -15.04 -10.23 -4.87
CA LEU A 202 -13.95 -10.73 -4.04
C LEU A 202 -14.28 -12.13 -3.52
N THR A 203 -13.34 -13.05 -3.68
CA THR A 203 -13.40 -14.39 -3.09
C THR A 203 -12.23 -14.53 -2.12
N TYR A 204 -12.52 -15.00 -0.90
CA TYR A 204 -11.53 -15.23 0.14
C TYR A 204 -11.09 -16.69 0.10
N PHE A 205 -9.79 -16.92 0.30
CA PHE A 205 -9.16 -18.23 0.40
C PHE A 205 -8.34 -18.31 1.67
N ASP A 206 -8.51 -19.38 2.44
CA ASP A 206 -7.74 -19.67 3.64
C ASP A 206 -6.29 -20.11 3.34
N ASN A 207 -5.99 -20.36 2.07
CA ASN A 207 -4.69 -20.79 1.58
C ASN A 207 -4.33 -20.02 0.29
N VAL A 208 -3.09 -19.57 0.21
CA VAL A 208 -2.59 -18.75 -0.92
C VAL A 208 -2.43 -19.60 -2.18
N GLU A 209 -1.95 -20.84 -2.04
CA GLU A 209 -1.73 -21.77 -3.17
C GLU A 209 -3.03 -22.09 -3.88
N GLU A 210 -4.11 -22.36 -3.13
CA GLU A 210 -5.44 -22.60 -3.69
C GLU A 210 -5.93 -21.39 -4.51
N ALA A 211 -5.74 -20.20 -4.00
CA ALA A 211 -6.10 -18.98 -4.71
C ALA A 211 -5.27 -18.79 -6.00
N ILE A 212 -3.99 -19.15 -5.97
CA ILE A 212 -3.10 -19.09 -7.15
C ILE A 212 -3.57 -20.10 -8.21
N GLU A 213 -3.94 -21.32 -7.84
CA GLU A 213 -4.48 -22.32 -8.76
C GLU A 213 -5.73 -21.78 -9.48
N VAL A 214 -6.67 -21.21 -8.73
CA VAL A 214 -7.87 -20.61 -9.31
C VAL A 214 -7.52 -19.43 -10.23
N TYR A 215 -6.58 -18.56 -9.82
CA TYR A 215 -6.12 -17.44 -10.62
C TYR A 215 -5.48 -17.88 -11.95
N GLN A 216 -4.75 -19.00 -11.98
CA GLN A 216 -4.06 -19.50 -13.18
C GLN A 216 -5.01 -20.19 -14.17
N THR A 217 -6.23 -20.57 -13.74
CA THR A 217 -7.24 -21.18 -14.61
C THR A 217 -8.12 -20.15 -15.34
N HIS A 218 -7.99 -18.85 -15.00
CA HIS A 218 -8.71 -17.72 -15.60
C HIS A 218 -7.79 -16.83 -16.41
#